data_67cc47ee1b1ec2380dc3d0b14c98a631
#
_entry.id   67cc47ee1b1ec2380dc3d0b14c98a631
#
_cell.length_a   1.000
_cell.length_b   1.000
_cell.length_c   1.000
_cell.angle_alpha   90.00
_cell.angle_beta   90.00
_cell.angle_gamma   90.00
#
_symmetry.space_group_name_H-M   'P 1'
#
loop_
_entity.id
_entity.type
_entity.pdbx_description
1 polymer ?
#
loop_
_entity_poly.entity_id
_entity_poly.type
_entity_poly.pdbx_seq_one_letter_code
_entity_poly.pdbx_strand_id
1 'polypeptide(L)'
;MHKSDLREAIVGRGFFPSLILESVYSSLGDEAIAEFLVHYEPTFAHDSLGRHMTVLVLTPSRLLCCHTDEVADEARGISATSSVDSVPLRDLGAVTLTRVVNQRMRPDASQHPEMFAPHLVETWLTLGWRTTRRIDLEPAGCSDPACEADHGYTGVSSSEDMVIRMSPAADGQEEVERLVHFATQLQRRVR
;
A
#
# COMPACT_ATOMS: atom_id res chain seq x y z
N MET A 1 19.20 7.74 5.42
CA MET A 1 18.37 7.29 6.54
C MET A 1 19.10 6.22 7.33
N HIS A 2 18.87 6.13 8.65
CA HIS A 2 19.62 5.22 9.50
C HIS A 2 18.77 4.05 9.99
N LYS A 3 19.41 2.93 10.33
CA LYS A 3 18.72 1.78 10.96
C LYS A 3 18.02 2.18 12.26
N SER A 4 18.53 3.21 12.97
CA SER A 4 17.90 3.80 14.17
C SER A 4 16.51 4.37 13.89
N ASP A 5 16.34 5.10 12.79
CA ASP A 5 15.09 5.78 12.45
C ASP A 5 14.00 4.76 12.11
N LEU A 6 14.37 3.73 11.32
CA LEU A 6 13.49 2.60 11.03
C LEU A 6 13.07 1.85 12.32
N ARG A 7 14.04 1.60 13.22
CA ARG A 7 13.78 0.96 14.51
C ARG A 7 12.78 1.77 15.33
N GLU A 8 12.99 3.07 15.44
CA GLU A 8 12.11 3.96 16.19
C GLU A 8 10.69 3.95 15.63
N ALA A 9 10.54 4.03 14.30
CA ALA A 9 9.26 3.98 13.63
C ALA A 9 8.50 2.66 13.89
N ILE A 10 9.18 1.51 13.86
CA ILE A 10 8.57 0.20 14.13
C ILE A 10 8.20 0.07 15.61
N VAL A 11 9.13 0.42 16.53
CA VAL A 11 8.91 0.31 17.97
C VAL A 11 7.77 1.22 18.42
N GLY A 12 7.69 2.42 17.85
CA GLY A 12 6.64 3.39 18.15
C GLY A 12 5.21 2.91 17.87
N ARG A 13 5.03 1.91 16.98
CA ARG A 13 3.72 1.30 16.72
C ARG A 13 3.30 0.25 17.76
N GLY A 14 4.24 -0.29 18.53
CA GLY A 14 3.96 -1.24 19.62
C GLY A 14 3.41 -2.60 19.18
N PHE A 15 3.55 -2.97 17.89
CA PHE A 15 3.03 -4.20 17.33
C PHE A 15 4.17 -5.14 16.96
N PHE A 16 4.37 -6.20 17.74
CA PHE A 16 5.42 -7.23 17.57
C PHE A 16 6.79 -6.70 17.10
N PRO A 17 7.32 -5.62 17.71
CA PRO A 17 8.48 -4.91 17.17
C PRO A 17 9.72 -5.77 17.05
N SER A 18 9.94 -6.72 17.98
CA SER A 18 11.10 -7.61 17.94
C SER A 18 11.07 -8.55 16.73
N LEU A 19 9.90 -9.14 16.43
CA LEU A 19 9.71 -10.02 15.29
C LEU A 19 9.93 -9.25 13.97
N ILE A 20 9.34 -8.07 13.86
CA ILE A 20 9.42 -7.24 12.64
C ILE A 20 10.87 -6.78 12.41
N LEU A 21 11.55 -6.30 13.45
CA LEU A 21 12.94 -5.87 13.36
C LEU A 21 13.88 -7.01 12.97
N GLU A 22 13.70 -8.20 13.56
CA GLU A 22 14.46 -9.39 13.20
C GLU A 22 14.25 -9.78 11.74
N SER A 23 12.98 -9.84 11.29
CA SER A 23 12.62 -10.19 9.91
C SER A 23 13.22 -9.20 8.90
N VAL A 24 13.08 -7.90 9.16
CA VAL A 24 13.59 -6.85 8.28
C VAL A 24 15.12 -6.84 8.27
N TYR A 25 15.77 -6.86 9.43
CA TYR A 25 17.23 -6.75 9.49
C TYR A 25 17.96 -7.99 8.98
N SER A 26 17.40 -9.18 9.19
CA SER A 26 17.93 -10.41 8.60
C SER A 26 17.92 -10.36 7.08
N SER A 27 16.82 -9.80 6.51
CA SER A 27 16.72 -9.65 5.07
C SER A 27 17.55 -8.48 4.53
N LEU A 28 17.66 -7.37 5.27
CA LEU A 28 18.41 -6.18 4.87
C LEU A 28 19.92 -6.44 4.81
N GLY A 29 20.46 -7.21 5.76
CA GLY A 29 21.90 -7.42 5.88
C GLY A 29 22.66 -6.11 6.12
N ASP A 30 23.73 -5.93 5.33
CA ASP A 30 24.60 -4.74 5.39
C ASP A 30 24.20 -3.62 4.42
N GLU A 31 23.10 -3.78 3.67
CA GLU A 31 22.67 -2.76 2.74
C GLU A 31 22.24 -1.47 3.44
N ALA A 32 22.54 -0.36 2.81
CA ALA A 32 22.11 0.96 3.28
C ALA A 32 20.59 1.14 3.04
N ILE A 33 19.92 1.77 3.99
CA ILE A 33 18.53 2.20 3.83
C ILE A 33 18.53 3.53 3.08
N ALA A 34 17.94 3.54 1.90
CA ALA A 34 17.71 4.76 1.14
C ALA A 34 16.45 5.48 1.62
N GLU A 35 15.36 4.71 1.83
CA GLU A 35 14.06 5.20 2.31
C GLU A 35 13.31 4.08 3.00
N PHE A 36 12.33 4.38 3.86
CA PHE A 36 11.42 3.39 4.40
C PHE A 36 10.00 3.96 4.62
N LEU A 37 9.02 3.07 4.70
CA LEU A 37 7.65 3.35 5.09
C LEU A 37 7.20 2.30 6.09
N VAL A 38 6.54 2.73 7.18
CA VAL A 38 5.90 1.85 8.15
C VAL A 38 4.41 2.16 8.16
N HIS A 39 3.60 1.21 7.71
CA HIS A 39 2.15 1.32 7.71
C HIS A 39 1.55 0.29 8.66
N TYR A 40 0.79 0.78 9.62
CA TYR A 40 0.09 -0.04 10.60
C TYR A 40 -1.41 0.19 10.47
N GLU A 41 -2.17 -0.87 10.27
CA GLU A 41 -3.62 -0.79 10.18
C GLU A 41 -4.32 -1.88 11.01
N PRO A 42 -5.43 -1.56 11.66
CA PRO A 42 -6.34 -2.54 12.20
C PRO A 42 -7.20 -3.11 11.09
N THR A 43 -7.32 -4.43 11.02
CA THR A 43 -8.22 -5.12 10.10
C THR A 43 -9.42 -5.67 10.86
N PHE A 44 -10.61 -5.46 10.31
CA PHE A 44 -11.85 -6.00 10.84
C PHE A 44 -12.27 -7.19 9.96
N ALA A 45 -12.12 -8.41 10.47
CA ALA A 45 -12.56 -9.63 9.79
C ALA A 45 -13.63 -10.32 10.62
N HIS A 46 -14.86 -10.35 10.12
CA HIS A 46 -16.03 -10.92 10.76
C HIS A 46 -16.17 -10.47 12.23
N ASP A 47 -15.85 -11.28 13.20
CA ASP A 47 -16.03 -10.99 14.64
C ASP A 47 -14.70 -10.74 15.37
N SER A 48 -13.58 -10.56 14.64
CA SER A 48 -12.26 -10.33 15.23
C SER A 48 -11.60 -9.08 14.69
N LEU A 49 -10.95 -8.35 15.60
CA LEU A 49 -10.03 -7.27 15.28
C LEU A 49 -8.65 -7.89 15.05
N GLY A 50 -8.20 -7.95 13.82
CA GLY A 50 -6.83 -8.27 13.47
C GLY A 50 -5.99 -6.99 13.39
N ARG A 51 -4.71 -7.11 13.64
CA ARG A 51 -3.75 -6.02 13.44
C ARG A 51 -2.72 -6.46 12.43
N HIS A 52 -2.35 -5.52 11.56
CA HIS A 52 -1.31 -5.82 10.62
C HIS A 52 -0.36 -4.65 10.41
N MET A 53 0.89 -4.95 10.08
CA MET A 53 1.90 -3.97 9.79
C MET A 53 2.64 -4.33 8.52
N THR A 54 2.74 -3.37 7.62
CA THR A 54 3.58 -3.42 6.44
C THR A 54 4.77 -2.48 6.63
N VAL A 55 5.98 -3.02 6.45
CA VAL A 55 7.22 -2.23 6.44
C VAL A 55 7.86 -2.36 5.07
N LEU A 56 7.98 -1.25 4.36
CA LEU A 56 8.73 -1.17 3.11
C LEU A 56 10.10 -0.57 3.39
N VAL A 57 11.17 -1.21 2.92
CA VAL A 57 12.53 -0.68 3.00
C VAL A 57 13.15 -0.64 1.60
N LEU A 58 13.43 0.55 1.15
CA LEU A 58 14.11 0.81 -0.12
C LEU A 58 15.61 0.85 0.10
N THR A 59 16.33 -0.01 -0.61
CA THR A 59 17.80 -0.02 -0.66
C THR A 59 18.26 0.49 -2.03
N PRO A 60 19.57 0.63 -2.28
CA PRO A 60 20.07 0.94 -3.61
C PRO A 60 19.77 -0.11 -4.68
N SER A 61 19.50 -1.37 -4.30
CA SER A 61 19.37 -2.49 -5.23
C SER A 61 17.99 -3.14 -5.27
N ARG A 62 17.22 -3.05 -4.17
CA ARG A 62 15.95 -3.77 -4.00
C ARG A 62 14.98 -3.07 -3.08
N LEU A 63 13.73 -3.49 -3.15
CA LEU A 63 12.67 -3.19 -2.20
C LEU A 63 12.46 -4.41 -1.31
N LEU A 64 12.51 -4.24 0.01
CA LEU A 64 12.05 -5.23 0.98
C LEU A 64 10.62 -4.89 1.39
N CYS A 65 9.73 -5.88 1.32
CA CYS A 65 8.33 -5.77 1.73
C CYS A 65 8.10 -6.74 2.90
N CYS A 66 8.13 -6.24 4.12
CA CYS A 66 7.83 -7.02 5.31
C CYS A 66 6.35 -6.84 5.66
N HIS A 67 5.63 -7.94 5.73
CA HIS A 67 4.23 -7.99 6.11
C HIS A 67 4.07 -8.85 7.36
N THR A 68 3.41 -8.31 8.38
CA THR A 68 3.23 -8.98 9.66
C THR A 68 1.77 -8.92 10.07
N ASP A 69 1.18 -10.10 10.27
CA ASP A 69 -0.22 -10.28 10.66
C ASP A 69 -0.32 -10.85 12.05
N GLU A 70 -1.27 -10.33 12.82
CA GLU A 70 -1.71 -10.95 14.06
C GLU A 70 -2.55 -12.19 13.73
N VAL A 71 -2.22 -13.30 14.39
CA VAL A 71 -2.95 -14.55 14.28
C VAL A 71 -3.52 -14.91 15.65
N ALA A 72 -4.84 -14.92 15.76
CA ALA A 72 -5.50 -15.43 16.94
C ALA A 72 -5.53 -16.98 16.88
N ASP A 73 -4.94 -17.62 17.87
CA ASP A 73 -4.95 -19.08 18.02
C ASP A 73 -5.49 -19.40 19.43
N GLU A 74 -6.61 -20.08 19.48
CA GLU A 74 -7.24 -20.45 20.77
C GLU A 74 -6.30 -21.23 21.69
N ALA A 75 -5.38 -22.00 21.13
CA ALA A 75 -4.44 -22.83 21.91
C ALA A 75 -3.17 -22.05 22.31
N ARG A 76 -2.72 -21.08 21.53
CA ARG A 76 -1.44 -20.37 21.69
C ARG A 76 -1.58 -18.92 22.14
N GLY A 77 -2.83 -18.40 22.15
CA GLY A 77 -3.10 -17.01 22.43
C GLY A 77 -2.78 -16.11 21.22
N ILE A 78 -2.39 -14.85 21.47
CA ILE A 78 -2.06 -13.89 20.41
C ILE A 78 -0.66 -14.21 19.89
N SER A 79 -0.56 -14.56 18.62
CA SER A 79 0.68 -14.80 17.88
C SER A 79 0.74 -13.89 16.65
N ALA A 80 1.87 -13.85 15.97
CA ALA A 80 2.01 -13.14 14.70
C ALA A 80 2.83 -13.95 13.70
N THR A 81 2.50 -13.79 12.44
CA THR A 81 3.33 -14.26 11.33
C THR A 81 3.96 -13.06 10.64
N SER A 82 5.23 -13.20 10.26
CA SER A 82 5.96 -12.17 9.53
C SER A 82 6.63 -12.78 8.31
N SER A 83 6.42 -12.18 7.16
CA SER A 83 7.04 -12.56 5.88
C SER A 83 7.77 -11.36 5.29
N VAL A 84 8.86 -11.62 4.56
CA VAL A 84 9.62 -10.57 3.87
C VAL A 84 9.88 -10.99 2.43
N ASP A 85 9.33 -10.23 1.51
CA ASP A 85 9.66 -10.32 0.10
C ASP A 85 10.84 -9.39 -0.21
N SER A 86 11.79 -9.90 -0.98
CA SER A 86 12.95 -9.15 -1.45
C SER A 86 12.88 -8.99 -2.97
N VAL A 87 12.45 -7.83 -3.42
CA VAL A 87 12.18 -7.54 -4.83
C VAL A 87 13.30 -6.67 -5.40
N PRO A 88 14.15 -7.19 -6.31
CA PRO A 88 15.11 -6.37 -7.03
C PRO A 88 14.44 -5.21 -7.75
N LEU A 89 15.01 -4.00 -7.73
CA LEU A 89 14.37 -2.83 -8.36
C LEU A 89 14.12 -3.02 -9.86
N ARG A 90 14.95 -3.78 -10.55
CA ARG A 90 14.75 -4.12 -11.96
C ARG A 90 13.53 -5.01 -12.23
N ASP A 91 13.03 -5.71 -11.22
CA ASP A 91 11.89 -6.62 -11.33
C ASP A 91 10.56 -5.93 -10.94
N LEU A 92 10.62 -4.72 -10.39
CA LEU A 92 9.45 -3.88 -10.18
C LEU A 92 8.90 -3.43 -11.53
N GLY A 93 7.75 -3.98 -11.92
CA GLY A 93 7.10 -3.70 -13.20
C GLY A 93 6.19 -2.47 -13.16
N ALA A 94 5.62 -2.16 -12.00
CA ALA A 94 4.74 -1.02 -11.80
C ALA A 94 4.89 -0.43 -10.41
N VAL A 95 4.99 0.90 -10.34
CA VAL A 95 4.91 1.71 -9.12
C VAL A 95 3.93 2.84 -9.38
N THR A 96 2.69 2.66 -8.94
CA THR A 96 1.60 3.62 -9.20
C THR A 96 1.22 4.35 -7.93
N LEU A 97 1.24 5.68 -7.98
CA LEU A 97 0.74 6.55 -6.93
C LEU A 97 -0.57 7.20 -7.41
N THR A 98 -1.68 6.79 -6.79
CA THR A 98 -3.02 7.31 -7.07
C THR A 98 -3.43 8.27 -5.97
N ARG A 99 -4.04 9.41 -6.35
CA ARG A 99 -4.65 10.37 -5.42
C ARG A 99 -6.12 10.50 -5.74
N VAL A 100 -6.95 10.31 -4.74
CA VAL A 100 -8.40 10.56 -4.83
C VAL A 100 -8.67 11.91 -4.19
N VAL A 101 -9.26 12.81 -4.93
CA VAL A 101 -9.58 14.16 -4.47
C VAL A 101 -11.06 14.45 -4.65
N ASN A 102 -11.66 15.11 -3.67
CA ASN A 102 -13.00 15.68 -3.78
C ASN A 102 -12.90 17.17 -4.03
N GLN A 103 -13.64 17.62 -5.03
CA GLN A 103 -13.81 19.04 -5.30
C GLN A 103 -14.99 19.54 -4.45
N ARG A 104 -14.70 20.14 -3.29
CA ARG A 104 -15.75 20.75 -2.48
C ARG A 104 -16.07 22.13 -3.06
N MET A 105 -17.32 22.32 -3.50
CA MET A 105 -17.83 23.65 -3.80
C MET A 105 -17.92 24.46 -2.49
N ARG A 106 -17.17 25.56 -2.41
CA ARG A 106 -17.47 26.57 -1.41
C ARG A 106 -18.76 27.31 -1.79
N PRO A 107 -19.56 27.79 -0.83
CA PRO A 107 -20.83 28.48 -1.13
C PRO A 107 -20.68 29.70 -2.03
N ASP A 108 -19.52 30.31 -2.08
CA ASP A 108 -19.15 31.48 -2.88
C ASP A 108 -18.42 31.15 -4.20
N ALA A 109 -18.19 29.88 -4.48
CA ALA A 109 -17.42 29.41 -5.64
C ALA A 109 -18.06 29.69 -6.98
N SER A 110 -19.37 30.03 -7.02
CA SER A 110 -20.06 30.46 -8.25
C SER A 110 -19.50 31.77 -8.83
N GLN A 111 -18.83 32.59 -8.01
CA GLN A 111 -18.22 33.86 -8.43
C GLN A 111 -16.69 33.76 -8.62
N HIS A 112 -16.04 32.71 -8.11
CA HIS A 112 -14.60 32.56 -8.13
C HIS A 112 -14.22 31.09 -8.39
N PRO A 113 -14.17 30.64 -9.66
CA PRO A 113 -13.82 29.24 -10.00
C PRO A 113 -12.42 28.79 -9.52
N GLU A 114 -11.48 29.72 -9.31
CA GLU A 114 -10.16 29.48 -8.74
C GLU A 114 -10.18 29.07 -7.25
N MET A 115 -11.31 29.21 -6.56
CA MET A 115 -11.50 28.82 -5.17
C MET A 115 -11.82 27.31 -4.98
N PHE A 116 -11.86 26.53 -6.05
CA PHE A 116 -11.96 25.08 -5.96
C PHE A 116 -10.61 24.48 -5.47
N ALA A 117 -10.42 24.39 -4.18
CA ALA A 117 -9.30 23.64 -3.63
C ALA A 117 -9.64 22.13 -3.64
N PRO A 118 -8.91 21.31 -4.39
CA PRO A 118 -9.07 19.86 -4.29
C PRO A 118 -8.73 19.41 -2.88
N HIS A 119 -9.65 18.70 -2.24
CA HIS A 119 -9.42 18.09 -0.93
C HIS A 119 -8.99 16.64 -1.14
N LEU A 120 -7.79 16.31 -0.69
CA LEU A 120 -7.28 14.94 -0.75
C LEU A 120 -8.11 14.06 0.18
N VAL A 121 -8.69 13.01 -0.38
CA VAL A 121 -9.52 12.04 0.35
C VAL A 121 -8.70 10.80 0.67
N GLU A 122 -7.95 10.31 -0.31
CA GLU A 122 -7.22 9.05 -0.20
C GLU A 122 -6.00 9.05 -1.13
N THR A 123 -4.98 8.30 -0.74
CA THR A 123 -3.77 8.07 -1.54
C THR A 123 -3.44 6.58 -1.52
N TRP A 124 -3.17 6.02 -2.70
CA TRP A 124 -2.82 4.62 -2.85
C TRP A 124 -1.45 4.48 -3.48
N LEU A 125 -0.62 3.61 -2.92
CA LEU A 125 0.58 3.11 -3.55
C LEU A 125 0.31 1.67 -4.01
N THR A 126 0.30 1.46 -5.32
CA THR A 126 0.19 0.12 -5.91
C THR A 126 1.55 -0.30 -6.46
N LEU A 127 1.99 -1.48 -6.05
CA LEU A 127 3.25 -2.09 -6.48
C LEU A 127 2.97 -3.39 -7.23
N GLY A 128 3.69 -3.60 -8.33
CA GLY A 128 3.59 -4.83 -9.11
C GLY A 128 4.98 -5.32 -9.52
N TRP A 129 5.30 -6.58 -9.14
CA TRP A 129 6.53 -7.29 -9.57
C TRP A 129 6.22 -8.63 -10.25
N ARG A 130 4.97 -8.74 -10.78
CA ARG A 130 4.51 -9.81 -11.68
C ARG A 130 4.20 -11.16 -11.02
N THR A 131 4.08 -11.25 -9.71
CA THR A 131 3.68 -12.48 -9.04
C THR A 131 2.15 -12.59 -8.96
N THR A 132 1.46 -11.47 -8.77
CA THR A 132 0.00 -11.40 -8.66
C THR A 132 -0.60 -10.49 -9.72
N ARG A 133 -1.77 -10.85 -10.23
CA ARG A 133 -2.54 -10.02 -11.17
C ARG A 133 -3.96 -9.85 -10.66
N ARG A 134 -4.38 -8.60 -10.59
CA ARG A 134 -5.78 -8.25 -10.44
C ARG A 134 -6.47 -8.36 -11.79
N ILE A 135 -7.64 -8.97 -11.82
CA ILE A 135 -8.49 -9.09 -13.00
C ILE A 135 -9.84 -8.50 -12.67
N ASP A 136 -10.19 -7.39 -13.32
CA ASP A 136 -11.49 -6.75 -13.21
C ASP A 136 -12.30 -7.10 -14.45
N LEU A 137 -13.38 -7.86 -14.28
CA LEU A 137 -14.23 -8.33 -15.37
C LEU A 137 -15.64 -7.76 -15.24
N GLU A 138 -16.22 -7.39 -16.36
CA GLU A 138 -17.62 -7.02 -16.49
C GLU A 138 -18.28 -7.85 -17.60
N PRO A 139 -19.58 -8.13 -17.51
CA PRO A 139 -20.30 -8.82 -18.58
C PRO A 139 -20.17 -8.05 -19.89
N ALA A 140 -19.71 -8.73 -20.94
CA ALA A 140 -19.72 -8.16 -22.28
C ALA A 140 -21.14 -8.16 -22.84
N GLY A 141 -21.47 -7.17 -23.66
CA GLY A 141 -22.77 -7.06 -24.30
C GLY A 141 -22.66 -6.47 -25.71
N CYS A 142 -23.72 -6.61 -26.49
CA CYS A 142 -23.86 -5.93 -27.75
C CYS A 142 -25.01 -4.90 -27.69
N SER A 143 -25.12 -4.06 -28.72
CA SER A 143 -26.17 -3.02 -28.82
C SER A 143 -27.52 -3.57 -29.27
N ASP A 144 -27.64 -4.85 -29.59
CA ASP A 144 -28.88 -5.49 -30.02
C ASP A 144 -29.71 -5.93 -28.79
N PRO A 145 -30.86 -5.30 -28.50
CA PRO A 145 -31.68 -5.66 -27.35
C PRO A 145 -32.39 -7.02 -27.46
N ALA A 146 -32.40 -7.62 -28.67
CA ALA A 146 -32.95 -8.97 -28.91
C ALA A 146 -31.88 -10.06 -28.93
N CYS A 147 -30.63 -9.73 -28.62
CA CYS A 147 -29.55 -10.70 -28.64
C CYS A 147 -29.63 -11.63 -27.42
N GLU A 148 -29.75 -12.92 -27.66
CA GLU A 148 -29.71 -13.97 -26.65
C GLU A 148 -28.34 -14.69 -26.55
N ALA A 149 -27.33 -14.21 -27.25
CA ALA A 149 -26.01 -14.82 -27.25
C ALA A 149 -25.28 -14.54 -25.91
N ASP A 150 -24.55 -15.53 -25.41
CA ASP A 150 -23.58 -15.32 -24.35
C ASP A 150 -22.35 -14.58 -24.90
N HIS A 151 -22.17 -13.35 -24.49
CA HIS A 151 -21.04 -12.51 -24.90
C HIS A 151 -19.80 -12.68 -24.01
N GLY A 152 -19.89 -13.51 -22.94
CA GLY A 152 -18.81 -13.70 -22.00
C GLY A 152 -18.50 -12.45 -21.20
N TYR A 153 -17.23 -12.18 -20.96
CA TYR A 153 -16.76 -11.06 -20.14
C TYR A 153 -15.69 -10.26 -20.89
N THR A 154 -15.67 -8.99 -20.63
CA THR A 154 -14.57 -8.08 -20.99
C THR A 154 -13.95 -7.48 -19.73
N GLY A 155 -12.70 -7.05 -19.79
CA GLY A 155 -12.09 -6.46 -18.62
C GLY A 155 -10.62 -6.15 -18.76
N VAL A 156 -10.01 -5.78 -17.63
CA VAL A 156 -8.63 -5.35 -17.52
C VAL A 156 -7.88 -6.28 -16.58
N SER A 157 -6.63 -6.60 -16.92
CA SER A 157 -5.71 -7.33 -16.05
C SER A 157 -4.49 -6.46 -15.77
N SER A 158 -4.25 -6.16 -14.48
CA SER A 158 -3.13 -5.34 -14.00
C SER A 158 -2.25 -6.13 -13.05
N SER A 159 -0.96 -5.79 -13.01
CA SER A 159 -0.03 -6.32 -12.01
C SER A 159 -0.28 -5.57 -10.69
N GLU A 160 -0.67 -6.32 -9.65
CA GLU A 160 -1.00 -5.75 -8.35
C GLU A 160 -0.60 -6.74 -7.25
N ASP A 161 0.67 -6.69 -6.85
CA ASP A 161 1.19 -7.59 -5.82
C ASP A 161 0.98 -7.00 -4.41
N MET A 162 0.97 -5.66 -4.29
CA MET A 162 0.72 -4.96 -3.03
C MET A 162 0.02 -3.63 -3.26
N VAL A 163 -0.93 -3.30 -2.38
CA VAL A 163 -1.58 -1.98 -2.33
C VAL A 163 -1.56 -1.47 -0.90
N ILE A 164 -1.01 -0.26 -0.71
CA ILE A 164 -1.12 0.49 0.54
C ILE A 164 -2.04 1.66 0.30
N ARG A 165 -3.07 1.79 1.14
CA ARG A 165 -4.04 2.88 1.09
C ARG A 165 -3.96 3.69 2.37
N MET A 166 -3.88 5.00 2.23
CA MET A 166 -3.89 5.93 3.35
C MET A 166 -4.80 7.10 3.08
N SER A 167 -5.44 7.60 4.13
CA SER A 167 -6.25 8.80 4.07
C SER A 167 -5.87 9.78 5.18
N PRO A 168 -5.96 11.09 4.95
CA PRO A 168 -5.71 12.07 6.02
C PRO A 168 -6.64 11.90 7.23
N ALA A 169 -7.85 11.36 7.00
CA ALA A 169 -8.85 11.16 8.05
C ALA A 169 -8.54 9.96 8.96
N ALA A 170 -7.99 8.87 8.41
CA ALA A 170 -7.69 7.65 9.17
C ALA A 170 -6.25 7.62 9.68
N ASP A 171 -5.30 8.00 8.83
CA ASP A 171 -3.86 7.84 9.09
C ASP A 171 -3.18 9.15 9.53
N GLY A 172 -3.81 10.29 9.23
CA GLY A 172 -3.23 11.61 9.42
C GLY A 172 -2.46 12.11 8.21
N GLN A 173 -2.38 13.43 8.10
CA GLN A 173 -1.74 14.10 6.96
C GLN A 173 -0.26 13.72 6.81
N GLU A 174 0.46 13.63 7.92
CA GLU A 174 1.90 13.33 7.94
C GLU A 174 2.21 11.93 7.37
N GLU A 175 1.40 10.92 7.70
CA GLU A 175 1.60 9.57 7.19
C GLU A 175 1.31 9.48 5.69
N VAL A 176 0.29 10.21 5.21
CA VAL A 176 0.01 10.32 3.78
C VAL A 176 1.17 11.00 3.03
N GLU A 177 1.76 12.04 3.61
CA GLU A 177 2.92 12.71 3.03
C GLU A 177 4.16 11.78 2.98
N ARG A 178 4.35 10.95 4.01
CA ARG A 178 5.40 9.91 4.02
C ARG A 178 5.18 8.89 2.92
N LEU A 179 3.95 8.42 2.72
CA LEU A 179 3.60 7.52 1.62
C LEU A 179 3.92 8.13 0.27
N VAL A 180 3.51 9.39 0.05
CA VAL A 180 3.78 10.12 -1.19
C VAL A 180 5.29 10.29 -1.41
N HIS A 181 6.02 10.65 -0.37
CA HIS A 181 7.48 10.79 -0.43
C HIS A 181 8.14 9.47 -0.80
N PHE A 182 7.84 8.40 -0.08
CA PHE A 182 8.37 7.05 -0.34
C PHE A 182 8.08 6.60 -1.77
N ALA A 183 6.82 6.69 -2.21
CA ALA A 183 6.41 6.32 -3.56
C ALA A 183 7.18 7.10 -4.64
N THR A 184 7.36 8.41 -4.43
CA THR A 184 8.12 9.27 -5.35
C THR A 184 9.60 8.88 -5.40
N GLN A 185 10.21 8.55 -4.27
CA GLN A 185 11.59 8.09 -4.22
C GLN A 185 11.75 6.73 -4.91
N LEU A 186 10.77 5.84 -4.76
CA LEU A 186 10.77 4.55 -5.42
C LEU A 186 10.61 4.69 -6.95
N GLN A 187 9.62 5.49 -7.41
CA GLN A 187 9.40 5.76 -8.85
C GLN A 187 10.64 6.30 -9.57
N ARG A 188 11.45 7.11 -8.87
CA ARG A 188 12.68 7.67 -9.45
C ARG A 188 13.81 6.65 -9.63
N ARG A 189 13.73 5.49 -8.94
CA ARG A 189 14.77 4.45 -8.96
C ARG A 189 14.40 3.24 -9.82
N VAL A 190 13.12 3.05 -10.06
CA VAL A 190 12.61 2.02 -11.00
C VAL A 190 12.76 2.56 -12.42
N ARG A 191 13.52 1.87 -13.26
CA ARG A 191 13.81 2.24 -14.65
C ARG A 191 13.39 1.11 -15.60
#